data_1a3b6cba9bdcdb0c2ecfb864e2459fba
#
_entry.id   1a3b6cba9bdcdb0c2ecfb864e2459fba
#
_cell.length_a   1.000
_cell.length_b   1.000
_cell.length_c   1.000
_cell.angle_alpha   90.00
_cell.angle_beta   90.00
_cell.angle_gamma   90.00
#
_symmetry.space_group_name_H-M   'P 1'
#
loop_
_entity.id
_entity.type
_entity.pdbx_description
1 polymer ?
#
loop_
_entity_poly.entity_id
_entity_poly.type
_entity_poly.pdbx_seq_one_letter_code
_entity_poly.pdbx_strand_id
1 'polypeptide(L)'
;MSMKTLLKIREMGKEIKRKRQNETVDYEYMTAPCGLPCFECYLYLAQFDQEMAKMIAGVLNLSADELKCKGCRAEDGKCAHLVMECRAYKCIEKTDMKTCAECKDFPCEYLHPYSDQAMKPHNTKVFHLCRIKNIGIERWAKEEAEDILDKYYYGTWTL
;
A
#
# COMPACT_ATOMS: atom_id res chain seq x y z
N MET A 1 -15.16 5.50 9.03
CA MET A 1 -15.68 4.53 8.02
C MET A 1 -16.32 3.36 8.73
N SER A 2 -17.50 2.89 8.28
CA SER A 2 -18.16 1.74 8.89
C SER A 2 -17.47 0.43 8.48
N MET A 3 -17.54 -0.62 9.33
CA MET A 3 -17.03 -1.97 8.99
C MET A 3 -17.70 -2.52 7.74
N LYS A 4 -19.01 -2.27 7.55
CA LYS A 4 -19.75 -2.68 6.35
C LYS A 4 -19.16 -2.06 5.07
N THR A 5 -18.80 -0.78 5.12
CA THR A 5 -18.16 -0.08 3.98
C THR A 5 -16.78 -0.67 3.68
N LEU A 6 -15.99 -0.93 4.71
CA LEU A 6 -14.67 -1.56 4.56
C LEU A 6 -14.77 -2.94 3.90
N LEU A 7 -15.69 -3.79 4.37
CA LEU A 7 -15.88 -5.12 3.79
C LEU A 7 -16.33 -5.05 2.33
N LYS A 8 -17.21 -4.09 1.98
CA LYS A 8 -17.61 -3.91 0.58
C LYS A 8 -16.43 -3.49 -0.30
N ILE A 9 -15.62 -2.53 0.13
CA ILE A 9 -14.41 -2.10 -0.58
C ILE A 9 -13.44 -3.28 -0.77
N ARG A 10 -13.26 -4.12 0.25
CA ARG A 10 -12.44 -5.34 0.18
C ARG A 10 -12.91 -6.28 -0.90
N GLU A 11 -14.20 -6.61 -0.92
CA GLU A 11 -14.76 -7.54 -1.93
C GLU A 11 -14.62 -6.96 -3.35
N MET A 12 -14.86 -5.67 -3.53
CA MET A 12 -14.65 -4.99 -4.81
C MET A 12 -13.18 -5.05 -5.24
N GLY A 13 -12.24 -4.83 -4.31
CA GLY A 13 -10.80 -4.95 -4.59
C GLY A 13 -10.41 -6.36 -5.04
N LYS A 14 -10.95 -7.40 -4.40
CA LYS A 14 -10.74 -8.81 -4.80
C LYS A 14 -11.29 -9.09 -6.20
N GLU A 15 -12.47 -8.58 -6.49
CA GLU A 15 -13.10 -8.74 -7.82
C GLU A 15 -12.27 -8.04 -8.91
N ILE A 16 -11.76 -6.85 -8.67
CA ILE A 16 -10.88 -6.13 -9.60
C ILE A 16 -9.62 -6.96 -9.87
N LYS A 17 -8.97 -7.48 -8.84
CA LYS A 17 -7.76 -8.31 -8.98
C LYS A 17 -8.06 -9.59 -9.77
N ARG A 18 -9.19 -10.24 -9.51
CA ARG A 18 -9.62 -11.42 -10.26
C ARG A 18 -9.81 -11.13 -11.75
N LYS A 19 -10.43 -10.00 -12.10
CA LYS A 19 -10.60 -9.58 -13.51
C LYS A 19 -9.26 -9.30 -14.19
N ARG A 20 -8.26 -8.88 -13.43
CA ARG A 20 -6.93 -8.51 -13.91
C ARG A 20 -5.86 -9.60 -13.69
N GLN A 21 -6.25 -10.83 -13.33
CA GLN A 21 -5.33 -11.92 -13.01
C GLN A 21 -4.35 -12.29 -14.13
N ASN A 22 -4.68 -11.98 -15.39
CA ASN A 22 -3.82 -12.23 -16.55
C ASN A 22 -2.88 -11.05 -16.87
N GLU A 23 -2.97 -9.94 -16.15
CA GLU A 23 -2.07 -8.81 -16.33
C GLU A 23 -0.76 -9.05 -15.57
N THR A 24 0.35 -8.72 -16.20
CA THR A 24 1.65 -8.77 -15.53
C THR A 24 1.80 -7.57 -14.61
N VAL A 25 2.03 -7.82 -13.33
CA VAL A 25 2.32 -6.79 -12.33
C VAL A 25 3.83 -6.75 -12.11
N ASP A 26 4.43 -5.59 -12.33
CA ASP A 26 5.81 -5.33 -11.90
C ASP A 26 5.81 -5.08 -10.38
N TYR A 27 5.98 -6.15 -9.61
CA TYR A 27 5.95 -6.08 -8.15
C TYR A 27 7.07 -5.21 -7.58
N GLU A 28 8.21 -5.17 -8.24
CA GLU A 28 9.33 -4.33 -7.81
C GLU A 28 8.98 -2.85 -7.94
N TYR A 29 8.46 -2.44 -9.09
CA TYR A 29 8.01 -1.08 -9.33
C TYR A 29 6.82 -0.69 -8.46
N MET A 30 5.85 -1.60 -8.30
CA MET A 30 4.62 -1.38 -7.54
C MET A 30 4.77 -1.59 -6.03
N THR A 31 5.97 -1.90 -5.54
CA THR A 31 6.29 -1.86 -4.12
C THR A 31 6.89 -0.50 -3.77
N ALA A 32 6.26 0.23 -2.87
CA ALA A 32 6.79 1.50 -2.40
C ALA A 32 8.14 1.32 -1.68
N PRO A 33 9.06 2.29 -1.69
CA PRO A 33 10.30 2.23 -0.95
C PRO A 33 10.14 1.86 0.53
N CYS A 34 9.05 2.28 1.15
CA CYS A 34 8.71 1.95 2.55
C CYS A 34 8.06 0.56 2.74
N GLY A 35 8.00 -0.27 1.69
CA GLY A 35 7.46 -1.63 1.75
C GLY A 35 5.96 -1.76 1.55
N LEU A 36 5.21 -0.68 1.33
CA LEU A 36 3.78 -0.79 1.08
C LEU A 36 3.50 -1.38 -0.30
N PRO A 37 2.59 -2.37 -0.41
CA PRO A 37 2.18 -2.95 -1.67
C PRO A 37 1.18 -2.03 -2.38
N CYS A 38 1.67 -1.12 -3.25
CA CYS A 38 0.80 -0.21 -4.00
C CYS A 38 -0.22 -0.97 -4.87
N PHE A 39 0.14 -2.16 -5.36
CA PHE A 39 -0.73 -3.03 -6.15
C PHE A 39 -1.94 -3.58 -5.35
N GLU A 40 -1.88 -3.60 -4.02
CA GLU A 40 -2.97 -3.96 -3.11
C GLU A 40 -3.74 -2.75 -2.58
N CYS A 41 -3.23 -1.53 -2.83
CA CYS A 41 -3.83 -0.32 -2.28
C CYS A 41 -5.19 -0.03 -2.89
N TYR A 42 -6.21 0.18 -2.06
CA TYR A 42 -7.56 0.48 -2.52
C TYR A 42 -7.65 1.76 -3.35
N LEU A 43 -6.80 2.76 -3.11
CA LEU A 43 -6.73 3.95 -3.95
C LEU A 43 -6.19 3.64 -5.36
N TYR A 44 -5.22 2.74 -5.46
CA TYR A 44 -4.74 2.25 -6.74
C TYR A 44 -5.80 1.41 -7.45
N LEU A 45 -6.45 0.49 -6.74
CA LEU A 45 -7.48 -0.38 -7.31
C LEU A 45 -8.73 0.40 -7.75
N ALA A 46 -9.07 1.49 -7.08
CA ALA A 46 -10.23 2.32 -7.41
C ALA A 46 -10.19 2.91 -8.82
N GLN A 47 -9.02 3.05 -9.43
CA GLN A 47 -8.94 3.52 -10.83
C GLN A 47 -9.59 2.56 -11.84
N PHE A 48 -9.79 1.30 -11.46
CA PHE A 48 -10.36 0.25 -12.32
C PHE A 48 -11.86 0.01 -12.07
N ASP A 49 -12.48 0.72 -11.11
CA ASP A 49 -13.89 0.58 -10.79
C ASP A 49 -14.49 1.89 -10.28
N GLN A 50 -15.43 2.45 -11.03
CA GLN A 50 -16.03 3.75 -10.72
C GLN A 50 -16.88 3.73 -9.44
N GLU A 51 -17.53 2.61 -9.11
CA GLU A 51 -18.30 2.50 -7.87
C GLU A 51 -17.37 2.51 -6.67
N MET A 52 -16.28 1.75 -6.73
CA MET A 52 -15.24 1.75 -5.71
C MET A 52 -14.63 3.14 -5.53
N ALA A 53 -14.32 3.83 -6.65
CA ALA A 53 -13.80 5.19 -6.60
C ALA A 53 -14.76 6.15 -5.89
N LYS A 54 -16.05 6.14 -6.24
CA LYS A 54 -17.07 6.96 -5.57
C LYS A 54 -17.20 6.66 -4.07
N MET A 55 -17.15 5.37 -3.71
CA MET A 55 -17.23 4.98 -2.29
C MET A 55 -16.03 5.50 -1.50
N ILE A 56 -14.82 5.34 -2.03
CA ILE A 56 -13.60 5.80 -1.36
C ILE A 56 -13.55 7.33 -1.31
N ALA A 57 -13.92 8.01 -2.40
CA ALA A 57 -14.03 9.47 -2.46
C ALA A 57 -14.94 10.01 -1.34
N GLY A 58 -16.13 9.41 -1.20
CA GLY A 58 -17.07 9.78 -0.14
C GLY A 58 -16.52 9.55 1.28
N VAL A 59 -15.73 8.49 1.49
CA VAL A 59 -15.09 8.20 2.78
C VAL A 59 -13.98 9.20 3.11
N LEU A 60 -13.20 9.61 2.10
CA LEU A 60 -12.05 10.51 2.26
C LEU A 60 -12.42 11.98 2.11
N ASN A 61 -13.68 12.26 1.76
CA ASN A 61 -14.15 13.62 1.42
C ASN A 61 -13.33 14.26 0.29
N LEU A 62 -13.03 13.47 -0.75
CA LEU A 62 -12.28 13.85 -1.94
C LEU A 62 -13.18 13.71 -3.19
N SER A 63 -12.80 14.32 -4.30
CA SER A 63 -13.38 14.02 -5.60
C SER A 63 -12.80 12.71 -6.17
N ALA A 64 -13.51 12.09 -7.12
CA ALA A 64 -13.00 10.87 -7.77
C ALA A 64 -11.71 11.13 -8.57
N ASP A 65 -11.50 12.37 -9.04
CA ASP A 65 -10.27 12.74 -9.76
C ASP A 65 -9.07 12.88 -8.84
N GLU A 66 -9.27 13.28 -7.59
CA GLU A 66 -8.23 13.35 -6.57
C GLU A 66 -7.78 11.97 -6.08
N LEU A 67 -8.58 10.92 -6.34
CA LEU A 67 -8.25 9.55 -5.96
C LEU A 67 -7.33 8.83 -6.97
N LYS A 68 -7.04 9.42 -8.13
CA LYS A 68 -6.20 8.77 -9.14
C LYS A 68 -4.79 8.56 -8.59
N CYS A 69 -4.48 7.31 -8.25
CA CYS A 69 -3.18 6.91 -7.72
C CYS A 69 -2.55 5.88 -8.67
N LYS A 70 -1.39 6.20 -9.20
CA LYS A 70 -0.61 5.30 -10.07
C LYS A 70 0.44 4.48 -9.32
N GLY A 71 0.49 4.62 -8.02
CA GLY A 71 1.51 4.02 -7.17
C GLY A 71 2.61 5.01 -6.76
N CYS A 72 3.26 4.70 -5.65
CA CYS A 72 4.21 5.60 -5.00
C CYS A 72 5.34 6.07 -5.93
N ARG A 73 5.90 5.18 -6.74
CA ARG A 73 7.02 5.53 -7.65
C ARG A 73 6.56 6.39 -8.82
N ALA A 74 5.38 6.09 -9.37
CA ALA A 74 4.81 6.87 -10.47
C ALA A 74 4.36 8.27 -10.07
N GLU A 75 4.17 8.51 -8.78
CA GLU A 75 3.73 9.78 -8.20
C GLU A 75 4.86 10.48 -7.40
N ASP A 76 6.12 10.11 -7.62
CA ASP A 76 7.29 10.70 -6.95
C ASP A 76 7.16 10.77 -5.42
N GLY A 77 6.60 9.72 -4.82
CA GLY A 77 6.35 9.65 -3.39
C GLY A 77 5.16 10.47 -2.88
N LYS A 78 4.41 11.13 -3.76
CA LYS A 78 3.18 11.87 -3.44
C LYS A 78 2.02 10.89 -3.30
N CYS A 79 1.91 10.29 -2.13
CA CYS A 79 0.82 9.37 -1.84
C CYS A 79 -0.43 10.14 -1.41
N ALA A 80 -1.60 9.81 -1.98
CA ALA A 80 -2.88 10.40 -1.60
C ALA A 80 -3.25 10.20 -0.11
N HIS A 81 -2.58 9.28 0.57
CA HIS A 81 -2.70 9.10 2.03
C HIS A 81 -1.89 10.09 2.86
N LEU A 82 -0.94 10.78 2.26
CA LEU A 82 -0.01 11.65 2.96
C LEU A 82 -0.30 13.11 2.63
N VAL A 83 -0.39 13.92 3.67
CA VAL A 83 -0.48 15.39 3.57
C VAL A 83 0.90 16.05 3.61
N MET A 84 1.95 15.25 3.74
CA MET A 84 3.34 15.70 3.84
C MET A 84 4.24 14.95 2.88
N GLU A 85 5.42 15.47 2.63
CA GLU A 85 6.45 14.83 1.81
C GLU A 85 6.91 13.50 2.45
N CYS A 86 7.01 12.43 1.62
CA CYS A 86 7.45 11.13 2.09
C CYS A 86 8.98 11.08 2.22
N ARG A 87 9.49 11.17 3.46
CA ARG A 87 10.93 11.11 3.74
C ARG A 87 11.58 9.80 3.30
N ALA A 88 10.88 8.66 3.44
CA ALA A 88 11.38 7.37 2.99
C ALA A 88 11.58 7.33 1.47
N TYR A 89 10.63 7.90 0.69
CA TYR A 89 10.77 8.01 -0.75
C TYR A 89 11.98 8.87 -1.12
N LYS A 90 12.07 10.08 -0.56
CA LYS A 90 13.16 11.03 -0.81
C LYS A 90 14.55 10.51 -0.42
N CYS A 91 14.61 9.58 0.52
CA CYS A 91 15.85 8.92 0.88
C CYS A 91 16.27 7.88 -0.18
N ILE A 92 15.36 6.99 -0.55
CA ILE A 92 15.62 5.88 -1.48
C ILE A 92 15.83 6.37 -2.93
N GLU A 93 15.11 7.40 -3.36
CA GLU A 93 15.24 7.97 -4.70
C GLU A 93 16.68 8.41 -5.07
N LYS A 94 17.51 8.65 -4.06
CA LYS A 94 18.93 9.06 -4.21
C LYS A 94 19.90 7.88 -4.20
N THR A 95 19.40 6.66 -4.22
CA THR A 95 20.19 5.43 -4.11
C THR A 95 19.76 4.42 -5.17
N ASP A 96 20.56 3.38 -5.37
CA ASP A 96 20.21 2.25 -6.24
C ASP A 96 19.36 1.20 -5.51
N MET A 97 18.98 1.45 -4.25
CA MET A 97 18.16 0.53 -3.45
C MET A 97 16.71 0.54 -3.93
N LYS A 98 16.09 -0.64 -3.99
CA LYS A 98 14.68 -0.80 -4.35
C LYS A 98 13.75 -0.46 -3.20
N THR A 99 14.12 -0.87 -2.00
CA THR A 99 13.32 -0.63 -0.78
C THR A 99 14.21 -0.33 0.42
N CYS A 100 13.61 0.24 1.47
CA CYS A 100 14.27 0.45 2.74
C CYS A 100 14.78 -0.86 3.41
N ALA A 101 14.30 -2.03 2.97
CA ALA A 101 14.77 -3.33 3.47
C ALA A 101 16.26 -3.58 3.11
N GLU A 102 16.77 -2.95 2.05
CA GLU A 102 18.15 -3.06 1.60
C GLU A 102 19.08 -2.10 2.33
N CYS A 103 18.53 -1.11 3.03
CA CYS A 103 19.30 -0.10 3.73
C CYS A 103 20.02 -0.70 4.94
N LYS A 104 21.30 -0.33 5.14
CA LYS A 104 22.08 -0.74 6.32
C LYS A 104 21.52 -0.19 7.63
N ASP A 105 20.86 0.98 7.55
CA ASP A 105 20.29 1.67 8.71
C ASP A 105 18.81 1.26 8.96
N PHE A 106 18.31 0.24 8.29
CA PHE A 106 16.96 -0.29 8.52
C PHE A 106 16.86 -1.05 9.84
N PRO A 107 15.80 -0.82 10.65
CA PRO A 107 14.76 0.21 10.53
C PRO A 107 15.21 1.59 11.01
N CYS A 108 14.66 2.67 10.46
CA CYS A 108 15.00 4.04 10.83
C CYS A 108 13.75 4.90 11.09
N GLU A 109 13.96 6.12 11.59
CA GLU A 109 12.87 7.04 11.96
C GLU A 109 11.97 7.47 10.77
N TYR A 110 12.40 7.33 9.52
CA TYR A 110 11.57 7.63 8.34
C TYR A 110 10.45 6.60 8.13
N LEU A 111 10.52 5.49 8.84
CA LEU A 111 9.50 4.44 8.84
C LEU A 111 8.56 4.53 10.06
N HIS A 112 8.48 5.69 10.70
CA HIS A 112 7.64 5.90 11.88
C HIS A 112 6.17 5.48 11.62
N PRO A 113 5.47 4.97 12.63
CA PRO A 113 4.05 4.67 12.53
C PRO A 113 3.21 5.97 12.56
N TYR A 114 1.95 5.84 12.19
CA TYR A 114 0.93 6.89 12.32
C TYR A 114 0.01 6.51 13.48
N SER A 115 0.44 6.76 14.70
CA SER A 115 -0.24 6.30 15.92
C SER A 115 -1.66 6.87 16.11
N ASP A 116 -1.90 8.07 15.59
CA ASP A 116 -3.20 8.75 15.59
C ASP A 116 -4.12 8.31 14.42
N GLN A 117 -3.61 7.48 13.52
CA GLN A 117 -4.31 7.04 12.31
C GLN A 117 -4.14 5.53 12.09
N ALA A 118 -4.59 4.75 13.08
CA ALA A 118 -4.41 3.30 13.12
C ALA A 118 -4.90 2.56 11.86
N MET A 119 -5.90 3.10 11.18
CA MET A 119 -6.43 2.49 9.94
C MET A 119 -5.56 2.72 8.69
N LYS A 120 -4.48 3.45 8.79
CA LYS A 120 -3.58 3.64 7.64
C LYS A 120 -2.66 2.44 7.44
N PRO A 121 -2.51 1.95 6.19
CA PRO A 121 -1.62 0.83 5.87
C PRO A 121 -0.15 1.14 6.19
N HIS A 122 0.20 2.41 6.32
CA HIS A 122 1.54 2.86 6.67
C HIS A 122 2.08 2.29 8.00
N ASN A 123 1.20 1.81 8.88
CA ASN A 123 1.61 1.16 10.11
C ASN A 123 2.18 -0.25 9.89
N THR A 124 1.95 -0.85 8.73
CA THR A 124 2.48 -2.18 8.38
C THR A 124 3.85 -2.14 7.67
N LYS A 125 4.39 -0.94 7.37
CA LYS A 125 5.63 -0.76 6.60
C LYS A 125 6.80 -1.61 7.07
N VAL A 126 7.13 -1.53 8.36
CA VAL A 126 8.29 -2.24 8.91
C VAL A 126 8.10 -3.74 8.81
N PHE A 127 6.89 -4.24 9.07
CA PHE A 127 6.60 -5.67 8.93
C PHE A 127 6.74 -6.15 7.49
N HIS A 128 6.18 -5.44 6.52
CA HIS A 128 6.37 -5.75 5.10
C HIS A 128 7.86 -5.77 4.72
N LEU A 129 8.62 -4.76 5.14
CA LEU A 129 10.06 -4.69 4.84
C LEU A 129 10.84 -5.85 5.46
N CYS A 130 10.52 -6.28 6.67
CA CYS A 130 11.10 -7.48 7.27
C CYS A 130 10.83 -8.72 6.44
N ARG A 131 9.60 -8.88 5.94
CA ARG A 131 9.25 -10.02 5.08
C ARG A 131 9.99 -9.93 3.74
N ILE A 132 10.01 -8.76 3.09
CA ILE A 132 10.75 -8.52 1.85
C ILE A 132 12.24 -8.88 2.03
N LYS A 133 12.84 -8.46 3.14
CA LYS A 133 14.25 -8.76 3.44
C LYS A 133 14.51 -10.27 3.55
N ASN A 134 13.55 -11.01 4.11
CA ASN A 134 13.72 -12.44 4.37
C ASN A 134 13.45 -13.32 3.14
N ILE A 135 12.46 -12.98 2.30
CA ILE A 135 12.00 -13.86 1.22
C ILE A 135 12.03 -13.21 -0.17
N GLY A 136 12.42 -11.93 -0.27
CA GLY A 136 12.45 -11.16 -1.50
C GLY A 136 11.10 -10.57 -1.91
N ILE A 137 11.14 -9.55 -2.77
CA ILE A 137 9.94 -8.77 -3.18
C ILE A 137 8.92 -9.65 -3.90
N GLU A 138 9.37 -10.42 -4.89
CA GLU A 138 8.48 -11.23 -5.73
C GLU A 138 7.68 -12.27 -4.94
N ARG A 139 8.36 -13.00 -4.07
CA ARG A 139 7.72 -14.03 -3.25
C ARG A 139 6.79 -13.40 -2.22
N TRP A 140 7.25 -12.37 -1.52
CA TRP A 140 6.41 -11.62 -0.58
C TRP A 140 5.14 -11.08 -1.26
N ALA A 141 5.28 -10.47 -2.45
CA ALA A 141 4.14 -9.88 -3.16
C ALA A 141 3.08 -10.91 -3.53
N LYS A 142 3.50 -12.11 -3.97
CA LYS A 142 2.60 -13.18 -4.41
C LYS A 142 1.97 -13.97 -3.27
N GLU A 143 2.69 -14.16 -2.18
CA GLU A 143 2.30 -15.10 -1.12
C GLU A 143 1.79 -14.40 0.15
N GLU A 144 2.25 -13.17 0.47
CA GLU A 144 2.03 -12.60 1.80
C GLU A 144 1.41 -11.18 1.82
N ALA A 145 1.64 -10.36 0.79
CA ALA A 145 1.30 -8.94 0.85
C ALA A 145 -0.19 -8.67 1.10
N GLU A 146 -1.07 -9.41 0.40
CA GLU A 146 -2.53 -9.32 0.60
C GLU A 146 -2.93 -9.80 1.98
N ASP A 147 -2.42 -10.94 2.42
CA ASP A 147 -2.75 -11.56 3.71
C ASP A 147 -2.36 -10.66 4.89
N ILE A 148 -1.21 -10.00 4.81
CA ILE A 148 -0.76 -9.03 5.83
C ILE A 148 -1.75 -7.87 5.95
N LEU A 149 -2.20 -7.30 4.83
CA LEU A 149 -3.17 -6.21 4.84
C LEU A 149 -4.56 -6.68 5.30
N ASP A 150 -4.99 -7.85 4.86
CA ASP A 150 -6.27 -8.43 5.29
C ASP A 150 -6.28 -8.68 6.80
N LYS A 151 -5.22 -9.22 7.36
CA LYS A 151 -5.07 -9.39 8.81
C LYS A 151 -5.05 -8.06 9.54
N TYR A 152 -4.34 -7.08 9.01
CA TYR A 152 -4.24 -5.75 9.61
C TYR A 152 -5.61 -5.05 9.70
N TYR A 153 -6.42 -5.12 8.64
CA TYR A 153 -7.69 -4.43 8.60
C TYR A 153 -8.85 -5.21 9.22
N TYR A 154 -8.85 -6.52 9.11
CA TYR A 154 -10.03 -7.36 9.36
C TYR A 154 -9.76 -8.52 10.32
N GLY A 155 -8.52 -8.86 10.55
CA GLY A 155 -8.14 -10.00 11.35
C GLY A 155 -7.73 -9.66 12.77
N THR A 156 -7.36 -10.71 13.48
CA THR A 156 -6.71 -10.63 14.78
C THR A 156 -5.29 -11.16 14.63
N TRP A 157 -4.30 -10.36 15.01
CA TRP A 157 -2.93 -10.83 15.09
C TRP A 157 -2.78 -11.70 16.33
N THR A 158 -2.44 -12.96 16.14
CA THR A 158 -1.95 -13.83 17.19
C THR A 158 -0.43 -13.84 17.12
N LEU A 159 0.22 -13.36 18.15
CA LEU A 159 1.67 -13.46 18.32
C LEU A 159 2.04 -14.87 18.79
#